data_b98d11a2374309d9a85e4078a5b6b04d
#
_entry.id   b98d11a2374309d9a85e4078a5b6b04d
#
_cell.length_a   1.000
_cell.length_b   1.000
_cell.length_c   1.000
_cell.angle_alpha   90.00
_cell.angle_beta   90.00
_cell.angle_gamma   90.00
#
_symmetry.space_group_name_H-M   'P 1'
#
loop_
_entity.id
_entity.type
_entity.pdbx_description
1 polymer ?
#
loop_
_entity_poly.entity_id
_entity_poly.type
_entity_poly.pdbx_seq_one_letter_code
_entity_poly.pdbx_strand_id
1 'polypeptide(L)'
;FVPCPYEKTITPAEGIRVRFVDAGHLLGSASIEVIINEDGKEKKIVFSGDIGNLNQPLIKDPVYLHDADYVVMESTYGDRSHGDRPDYVGLLSEVIQRTFDRGGSVIIPSFAVGRTQEMLYFIRQIKEEGRVHGHDNFKVYVDSPLANEATTIFNEHIYDCFDEEALALVNKGINPLMFPGLKTSITSDDSKAINFDEDCKVIISASGMC
;
A
#
# COMPACT_ATOMS: atom_id res chain seq x y z
N PHE A 1 -3.65 -8.89 22.34
CA PHE A 1 -2.58 -8.28 21.54
C PHE A 1 -2.01 -7.10 22.33
N VAL A 2 -0.69 -6.91 22.24
CA VAL A 2 0.03 -5.77 22.81
C VAL A 2 0.63 -4.99 21.64
N PRO A 3 0.23 -3.75 21.39
CA PRO A 3 0.80 -2.94 20.32
C PRO A 3 2.25 -2.58 20.63
N CYS A 4 3.12 -2.71 19.64
CA CYS A 4 4.53 -2.34 19.72
C CYS A 4 4.85 -1.34 18.61
N PRO A 5 5.18 -0.09 18.94
CA PRO A 5 5.66 0.88 17.95
C PRO A 5 6.98 0.42 17.33
N TYR A 6 7.21 0.81 16.07
CA TYR A 6 8.50 0.64 15.44
C TYR A 6 9.63 1.27 16.27
N GLU A 7 10.83 0.74 16.10
CA GLU A 7 12.08 1.15 16.77
C GLU A 7 12.09 1.02 18.29
N LYS A 8 10.99 0.61 18.91
CA LYS A 8 10.92 0.40 20.36
C LYS A 8 11.32 -1.04 20.72
N THR A 9 12.34 -1.16 21.57
CA THR A 9 12.70 -2.45 22.13
C THR A 9 11.75 -2.84 23.26
N ILE A 10 11.25 -4.06 23.21
CA ILE A 10 10.44 -4.69 24.25
C ILE A 10 11.16 -5.92 24.79
N THR A 11 10.80 -6.34 26.00
CA THR A 11 11.34 -7.54 26.66
C THR A 11 10.20 -8.51 26.97
N PRO A 12 9.82 -9.36 26.00
CA PRO A 12 8.68 -10.27 26.16
C PRO A 12 8.94 -11.38 27.18
N ALA A 13 10.22 -11.74 27.39
CA ALA A 13 10.66 -12.71 28.39
C ALA A 13 12.06 -12.35 28.89
N GLU A 14 12.47 -12.95 30.04
CA GLU A 14 13.82 -12.79 30.56
C GLU A 14 14.86 -13.24 29.53
N GLY A 15 15.91 -12.46 29.33
CA GLY A 15 16.96 -12.75 28.35
C GLY A 15 16.59 -12.53 26.91
N ILE A 16 15.35 -12.12 26.58
CA ILE A 16 14.88 -11.88 25.20
C ILE A 16 14.45 -10.44 25.02
N ARG A 17 15.08 -9.74 24.08
CA ARG A 17 14.67 -8.40 23.62
C ARG A 17 14.24 -8.46 22.17
N VAL A 18 13.19 -7.71 21.82
CA VAL A 18 12.64 -7.69 20.47
C VAL A 18 12.44 -6.25 20.04
N ARG A 19 12.78 -5.94 18.80
CA ARG A 19 12.51 -4.66 18.14
C ARG A 19 11.92 -4.91 16.75
N PHE A 20 10.89 -4.13 16.40
CA PHE A 20 10.27 -4.12 15.09
C PHE A 20 10.75 -2.90 14.32
N VAL A 21 11.13 -3.08 13.07
CA VAL A 21 11.46 -1.97 12.16
C VAL A 21 10.60 -2.08 10.91
N ASP A 22 10.31 -0.93 10.27
CA ASP A 22 9.46 -0.91 9.08
C ASP A 22 10.11 -1.72 7.96
N ALA A 23 9.39 -2.71 7.44
CA ALA A 23 9.83 -3.52 6.31
C ALA A 23 9.47 -2.88 4.95
N GLY A 24 8.74 -1.76 4.93
CA GLY A 24 8.41 -1.00 3.72
C GLY A 24 7.59 -1.77 2.68
N HIS A 25 6.94 -2.87 3.07
CA HIS A 25 6.19 -3.73 2.16
C HIS A 25 4.70 -3.37 2.12
N LEU A 26 4.08 -3.31 3.29
CA LEU A 26 2.69 -2.89 3.52
C LEU A 26 2.62 -2.03 4.78
N LEU A 27 1.50 -1.34 4.97
CA LEU A 27 1.25 -0.63 6.22
C LEU A 27 1.34 -1.58 7.40
N GLY A 28 2.24 -1.30 8.34
CA GLY A 28 2.46 -2.13 9.52
C GLY A 28 3.33 -3.37 9.31
N SER A 29 3.87 -3.60 8.11
CA SER A 29 4.85 -4.66 7.88
C SER A 29 6.14 -4.42 8.66
N ALA A 30 6.74 -5.47 9.21
CA ALA A 30 7.92 -5.32 10.04
C ALA A 30 8.99 -6.40 9.77
N SER A 31 10.23 -5.96 9.73
CA SER A 31 11.36 -6.84 10.04
C SER A 31 11.57 -6.89 11.56
N ILE A 32 11.93 -8.05 12.07
CA ILE A 32 12.00 -8.31 13.52
C ILE A 32 13.45 -8.61 13.90
N GLU A 33 13.98 -7.81 14.82
CA GLU A 33 15.25 -8.06 15.47
C GLU A 33 15.00 -8.72 16.82
N VAL A 34 15.57 -9.89 17.03
CA VAL A 34 15.50 -10.63 18.30
C VAL A 34 16.91 -10.76 18.88
N ILE A 35 17.11 -10.27 20.08
CA ILE A 35 18.37 -10.39 20.82
C ILE A 35 18.15 -11.34 21.99
N ILE A 36 18.89 -12.43 21.98
CA ILE A 36 18.84 -13.48 23.02
C ILE A 36 20.10 -13.37 23.84
N ASN A 37 19.98 -13.31 25.18
CA ASN A 37 21.08 -13.40 26.12
C ASN A 37 20.97 -14.71 26.88
N GLU A 38 21.96 -15.58 26.68
CA GLU A 38 22.09 -16.86 27.37
C GLU A 38 23.48 -16.95 27.96
N ASP A 39 23.59 -17.13 29.26
CA ASP A 39 24.86 -17.23 30.02
C ASP A 39 25.83 -16.06 29.75
N GLY A 40 25.30 -14.84 29.62
CA GLY A 40 26.07 -13.63 29.35
C GLY A 40 26.57 -13.48 27.90
N LYS A 41 26.13 -14.35 27.00
CA LYS A 41 26.40 -14.25 25.57
C LYS A 41 25.15 -13.76 24.82
N GLU A 42 25.31 -12.69 24.08
CA GLU A 42 24.24 -12.19 23.23
C GLU A 42 24.34 -12.76 21.82
N LYS A 43 23.16 -13.09 21.24
CA LYS A 43 22.98 -13.48 19.85
C LYS A 43 21.87 -12.67 19.25
N LYS A 44 22.11 -12.12 18.07
CA LYS A 44 21.14 -11.34 17.31
C LYS A 44 20.61 -12.17 16.14
N ILE A 45 19.31 -12.34 16.08
CA ILE A 45 18.60 -13.01 14.99
C ILE A 45 17.70 -11.96 14.32
N VAL A 46 17.73 -11.90 12.99
CA VAL A 46 16.84 -11.04 12.21
C VAL A 46 15.89 -11.91 11.39
N PHE A 47 14.59 -11.60 11.49
CA PHE A 47 13.55 -12.13 10.61
C PHE A 47 13.09 -11.01 9.69
N SER A 48 13.27 -11.16 8.39
CA SER A 48 12.97 -10.08 7.44
C SER A 48 11.47 -9.78 7.33
N GLY A 49 10.61 -10.78 7.48
CA GLY A 49 9.27 -10.72 6.91
C GLY A 49 9.35 -10.51 5.40
N ASP A 50 8.28 -10.02 4.80
CA ASP A 50 8.26 -9.59 3.41
C ASP A 50 8.84 -8.17 3.32
N ILE A 51 9.88 -7.97 2.50
CA ILE A 51 10.59 -6.70 2.37
C ILE A 51 10.05 -5.93 1.17
N GLY A 52 9.73 -4.66 1.38
CA GLY A 52 9.30 -3.76 0.31
C GLY A 52 10.44 -3.32 -0.60
N ASN A 53 10.06 -2.78 -1.75
CA ASN A 53 11.01 -2.14 -2.65
C ASN A 53 11.30 -0.68 -2.23
N LEU A 54 12.48 -0.19 -2.56
CA LEU A 54 12.83 1.21 -2.35
C LEU A 54 11.97 2.14 -3.22
N ASN A 55 11.70 3.33 -2.72
CA ASN A 55 10.93 4.39 -3.38
C ASN A 55 9.54 3.93 -3.85
N GLN A 56 8.88 3.03 -3.14
CA GLN A 56 7.47 2.75 -3.41
C GLN A 56 6.64 4.00 -3.06
N PRO A 57 5.64 4.35 -3.89
CA PRO A 57 4.80 5.48 -3.57
C PRO A 57 3.96 5.19 -2.33
N LEU A 58 3.63 6.24 -1.59
CA LEU A 58 2.74 6.27 -0.45
C LEU A 58 3.36 5.85 0.90
N ILE A 59 4.17 4.80 0.94
CA ILE A 59 4.74 4.26 2.18
C ILE A 59 6.25 4.45 2.25
N LYS A 60 6.79 4.47 3.47
CA LYS A 60 8.23 4.62 3.72
C LYS A 60 9.02 3.45 3.16
N ASP A 61 10.27 3.72 2.83
CA ASP A 61 11.23 2.69 2.45
C ASP A 61 11.54 1.74 3.61
N PRO A 62 11.93 0.49 3.32
CA PRO A 62 12.32 -0.47 4.35
C PRO A 62 13.55 0.00 5.13
N VAL A 63 13.52 -0.22 6.44
CA VAL A 63 14.67 -0.02 7.32
C VAL A 63 15.51 -1.29 7.34
N TYR A 64 16.76 -1.20 6.93
CA TYR A 64 17.67 -2.34 6.94
C TYR A 64 18.30 -2.56 8.30
N LEU A 65 18.30 -3.82 8.75
CA LEU A 65 18.98 -4.25 9.97
C LEU A 65 20.39 -4.76 9.64
N HIS A 66 21.34 -4.47 10.50
CA HIS A 66 22.75 -4.82 10.36
C HIS A 66 23.25 -5.63 11.55
N ASP A 67 24.45 -6.21 11.40
CA ASP A 67 25.20 -6.86 12.47
C ASP A 67 24.44 -8.04 13.13
N ALA A 68 23.73 -8.84 12.34
CA ALA A 68 23.05 -10.03 12.82
C ALA A 68 23.99 -11.26 12.86
N ASP A 69 23.88 -12.09 13.90
CA ASP A 69 24.53 -13.41 13.93
C ASP A 69 23.79 -14.39 13.00
N TYR A 70 22.46 -14.28 12.90
CA TYR A 70 21.61 -15.13 12.07
C TYR A 70 20.56 -14.29 11.35
N VAL A 71 20.28 -14.64 10.08
CA VAL A 71 19.26 -13.99 9.27
C VAL A 71 18.32 -15.04 8.70
N VAL A 72 17.03 -14.87 8.93
CA VAL A 72 15.95 -15.62 8.30
C VAL A 72 15.21 -14.64 7.39
N MET A 73 15.33 -14.78 6.08
CA MET A 73 14.79 -13.82 5.15
C MET A 73 14.00 -14.47 4.01
N GLU A 74 13.06 -13.70 3.45
CA GLU A 74 12.37 -14.08 2.24
C GLU A 74 13.34 -14.24 1.05
N SER A 75 12.86 -14.92 0.00
CA SER A 75 13.62 -15.15 -1.21
C SER A 75 12.72 -15.17 -2.46
N THR A 76 11.61 -14.44 -2.41
CA THR A 76 10.57 -14.43 -3.46
C THR A 76 11.14 -14.03 -4.82
N TYR A 77 12.00 -13.03 -4.85
CA TYR A 77 12.73 -12.57 -6.04
C TYR A 77 14.23 -12.78 -5.92
N GLY A 78 14.65 -13.80 -5.16
CA GLY A 78 16.07 -14.09 -4.91
C GLY A 78 16.89 -14.47 -6.14
N ASP A 79 16.25 -14.84 -7.24
CA ASP A 79 16.85 -15.27 -8.51
C ASP A 79 16.76 -14.23 -9.64
N ARG A 80 16.14 -13.05 -9.39
CA ARG A 80 15.88 -12.05 -10.42
C ARG A 80 15.72 -10.63 -9.89
N SER A 81 15.87 -9.65 -10.75
CA SER A 81 15.58 -8.23 -10.48
C SER A 81 14.21 -7.84 -11.03
N HIS A 82 13.55 -6.88 -10.39
CA HIS A 82 12.31 -6.28 -10.89
C HIS A 82 12.50 -5.41 -12.14
N GLY A 83 13.74 -5.01 -12.47
CA GLY A 83 14.05 -4.04 -13.51
C GLY A 83 13.69 -2.61 -13.11
N ASP A 84 13.74 -1.70 -14.09
CA ASP A 84 13.41 -0.30 -13.89
C ASP A 84 11.91 -0.11 -13.67
N ARG A 85 11.54 0.86 -12.85
CA ARG A 85 10.13 1.22 -12.64
C ARG A 85 9.56 1.88 -13.88
N PRO A 86 8.44 1.38 -14.43
CA PRO A 86 7.73 2.08 -15.49
C PRO A 86 7.01 3.33 -14.94
N ASP A 87 6.66 4.25 -15.85
CA ASP A 87 5.74 5.34 -15.54
C ASP A 87 4.31 4.79 -15.36
N TYR A 88 4.00 4.32 -14.14
CA TYR A 88 2.68 3.75 -13.82
C TYR A 88 1.55 4.74 -14.04
N VAL A 89 1.76 6.02 -13.73
CA VAL A 89 0.74 7.07 -13.88
C VAL A 89 0.45 7.32 -15.36
N GLY A 90 1.49 7.43 -16.19
CA GLY A 90 1.34 7.57 -17.63
C GLY A 90 0.65 6.37 -18.27
N LEU A 91 1.13 5.16 -18.00
CA LEU A 91 0.55 3.93 -18.54
C LEU A 91 -0.92 3.73 -18.13
N LEU A 92 -1.24 4.00 -16.86
CA LEU A 92 -2.61 3.89 -16.35
C LEU A 92 -3.51 4.95 -17.00
N SER A 93 -3.01 6.18 -17.20
CA SER A 93 -3.73 7.24 -17.90
C SER A 93 -4.08 6.84 -19.32
N GLU A 94 -3.13 6.27 -20.05
CA GLU A 94 -3.36 5.79 -21.44
C GLU A 94 -4.42 4.69 -21.51
N VAL A 95 -4.38 3.74 -20.57
CA VAL A 95 -5.38 2.66 -20.50
C VAL A 95 -6.76 3.23 -20.22
N ILE A 96 -6.89 4.15 -19.26
CA ILE A 96 -8.14 4.79 -18.90
C ILE A 96 -8.67 5.60 -20.10
N GLN A 97 -7.86 6.47 -20.69
CA GLN A 97 -8.23 7.30 -21.85
C GLN A 97 -8.77 6.44 -22.99
N ARG A 98 -7.96 5.49 -23.46
CA ARG A 98 -8.33 4.61 -24.57
C ARG A 98 -9.61 3.81 -24.30
N THR A 99 -9.86 3.45 -23.05
CA THR A 99 -11.05 2.67 -22.68
C THR A 99 -12.29 3.56 -22.64
N PHE A 100 -12.17 4.75 -22.08
CA PHE A 100 -13.27 5.70 -21.99
C PHE A 100 -13.67 6.27 -23.35
N ASP A 101 -12.72 6.54 -24.26
CA ASP A 101 -12.98 6.99 -25.62
C ASP A 101 -13.82 5.99 -26.44
N ARG A 102 -13.84 4.73 -25.99
CA ARG A 102 -14.68 3.66 -26.58
C ARG A 102 -15.98 3.42 -25.79
N GLY A 103 -16.28 4.26 -24.81
CA GLY A 103 -17.45 4.11 -23.94
C GLY A 103 -17.36 2.94 -22.94
N GLY A 104 -16.16 2.43 -22.68
CA GLY A 104 -15.94 1.31 -21.75
C GLY A 104 -15.61 1.75 -20.33
N SER A 105 -15.49 0.77 -19.44
CA SER A 105 -15.02 0.95 -18.05
C SER A 105 -13.75 0.14 -17.81
N VAL A 106 -12.89 0.63 -16.89
CA VAL A 106 -11.64 -0.04 -16.51
C VAL A 106 -11.87 -0.81 -15.22
N ILE A 107 -11.55 -2.10 -15.22
CA ILE A 107 -11.62 -2.94 -14.01
C ILE A 107 -10.19 -3.28 -13.60
N ILE A 108 -9.84 -2.98 -12.36
CA ILE A 108 -8.51 -3.21 -11.78
C ILE A 108 -8.64 -4.24 -10.65
N PRO A 109 -8.28 -5.52 -10.89
CA PRO A 109 -8.15 -6.49 -9.81
C PRO A 109 -7.00 -6.08 -8.90
N SER A 110 -7.24 -6.03 -7.58
CA SER A 110 -6.26 -5.50 -6.65
C SER A 110 -6.42 -6.12 -5.26
N PHE A 111 -5.32 -6.39 -4.57
CA PHE A 111 -5.41 -6.78 -3.16
C PHE A 111 -6.00 -5.64 -2.33
N ALA A 112 -6.80 -6.00 -1.32
CA ALA A 112 -7.49 -5.05 -0.46
C ALA A 112 -6.54 -4.14 0.31
N VAL A 113 -5.38 -4.67 0.71
CA VAL A 113 -4.34 -3.96 1.46
C VAL A 113 -3.12 -3.71 0.57
N GLY A 114 -2.61 -2.50 0.58
CA GLY A 114 -1.44 -2.04 -0.17
C GLY A 114 -1.76 -1.67 -1.62
N ARG A 115 -2.01 -2.64 -2.49
CA ARG A 115 -2.20 -2.37 -3.92
C ARG A 115 -3.42 -1.50 -4.25
N THR A 116 -4.53 -1.65 -3.54
CA THR A 116 -5.69 -0.77 -3.73
C THR A 116 -5.35 0.68 -3.38
N GLN A 117 -4.64 0.91 -2.26
CA GLN A 117 -4.25 2.25 -1.84
C GLN A 117 -3.25 2.88 -2.81
N GLU A 118 -2.31 2.10 -3.33
CA GLU A 118 -1.38 2.55 -4.38
C GLU A 118 -2.13 2.96 -5.67
N MET A 119 -3.14 2.18 -6.09
CA MET A 119 -3.99 2.56 -7.23
C MET A 119 -4.77 3.84 -6.97
N LEU A 120 -5.32 4.03 -5.78
CA LEU A 120 -5.99 5.28 -5.40
C LEU A 120 -5.03 6.47 -5.47
N TYR A 121 -3.79 6.31 -4.99
CA TYR A 121 -2.75 7.32 -5.06
C TYR A 121 -2.46 7.76 -6.51
N PHE A 122 -2.25 6.79 -7.41
CA PHE A 122 -2.03 7.08 -8.83
C PHE A 122 -3.24 7.72 -9.52
N ILE A 123 -4.46 7.22 -9.26
CA ILE A 123 -5.68 7.77 -9.88
C ILE A 123 -5.95 9.19 -9.38
N ARG A 124 -5.69 9.48 -8.09
CA ARG A 124 -5.75 10.85 -7.58
C ARG A 124 -4.84 11.77 -8.40
N GLN A 125 -3.59 11.37 -8.60
CA GLN A 125 -2.63 12.15 -9.39
C GLN A 125 -3.10 12.34 -10.83
N ILE A 126 -3.60 11.28 -11.49
CA ILE A 126 -4.16 11.34 -12.85
C ILE A 126 -5.29 12.37 -12.95
N LYS A 127 -6.19 12.40 -11.97
CA LYS A 127 -7.31 13.35 -11.92
C LYS A 127 -6.84 14.77 -11.64
N GLU A 128 -5.92 14.96 -10.71
CA GLU A 128 -5.38 16.27 -10.36
C GLU A 128 -4.62 16.91 -11.53
N GLU A 129 -3.86 16.12 -12.28
CA GLU A 129 -3.10 16.56 -13.43
C GLU A 129 -3.95 16.62 -14.73
N GLY A 130 -5.23 16.22 -14.68
CA GLY A 130 -6.13 16.24 -15.84
C GLY A 130 -5.65 15.36 -17.00
N ARG A 131 -5.03 14.20 -16.72
CA ARG A 131 -4.40 13.34 -17.73
C ARG A 131 -5.39 12.57 -18.61
N VAL A 132 -6.67 12.54 -18.26
CA VAL A 132 -7.72 11.86 -19.02
C VAL A 132 -8.64 12.92 -19.62
N HIS A 133 -8.44 13.24 -20.89
CA HIS A 133 -9.11 14.35 -21.56
C HIS A 133 -10.54 14.00 -21.98
N GLY A 134 -11.46 14.94 -21.79
CA GLY A 134 -12.88 14.77 -22.14
C GLY A 134 -13.68 13.92 -21.16
N HIS A 135 -13.03 13.42 -20.08
CA HIS A 135 -13.63 12.58 -19.06
C HIS A 135 -13.25 13.04 -17.64
N ASP A 136 -13.05 14.33 -17.41
CA ASP A 136 -12.44 14.89 -16.19
C ASP A 136 -13.11 14.44 -14.88
N ASN A 137 -14.42 14.20 -14.90
CA ASN A 137 -15.22 13.86 -13.72
C ASN A 137 -15.54 12.37 -13.59
N PHE A 138 -14.73 11.48 -14.19
CA PHE A 138 -15.00 10.07 -14.11
C PHE A 138 -15.04 9.55 -12.67
N LYS A 139 -15.92 8.57 -12.45
CA LYS A 139 -16.10 7.92 -11.15
C LYS A 139 -15.07 6.81 -10.95
N VAL A 140 -14.67 6.62 -9.70
CA VAL A 140 -13.80 5.52 -9.28
C VAL A 140 -14.50 4.78 -8.16
N TYR A 141 -14.72 3.50 -8.32
CA TYR A 141 -15.35 2.66 -7.31
C TYR A 141 -14.29 1.75 -6.66
N VAL A 142 -14.28 1.72 -5.33
CA VAL A 142 -13.61 0.66 -4.57
C VAL A 142 -14.67 -0.35 -4.16
N ASP A 143 -14.72 -1.45 -4.90
CA ASP A 143 -15.72 -2.51 -4.70
C ASP A 143 -15.15 -3.62 -3.81
N SER A 144 -14.93 -3.28 -2.55
CA SER A 144 -14.47 -4.20 -1.51
C SER A 144 -14.62 -3.57 -0.13
N PRO A 145 -15.46 -4.14 0.76
CA PRO A 145 -15.54 -3.69 2.15
C PRO A 145 -14.19 -3.72 2.87
N LEU A 146 -13.40 -4.78 2.68
CA LEU A 146 -12.07 -4.92 3.30
C LEU A 146 -11.09 -3.85 2.81
N ALA A 147 -11.13 -3.50 1.52
CA ALA A 147 -10.28 -2.43 0.98
C ALA A 147 -10.67 -1.06 1.54
N ASN A 148 -11.97 -0.83 1.77
CA ASN A 148 -12.46 0.40 2.40
C ASN A 148 -11.98 0.52 3.85
N GLU A 149 -12.08 -0.56 4.63
CA GLU A 149 -11.56 -0.61 6.00
C GLU A 149 -10.04 -0.40 6.03
N ALA A 150 -9.29 -1.07 5.15
CA ALA A 150 -7.85 -0.87 5.03
C ALA A 150 -7.51 0.58 4.71
N THR A 151 -8.23 1.22 3.77
CA THR A 151 -8.00 2.63 3.41
C THR A 151 -8.27 3.56 4.58
N THR A 152 -9.25 3.24 5.43
CA THR A 152 -9.49 4.00 6.67
C THR A 152 -8.29 3.90 7.61
N ILE A 153 -7.75 2.69 7.82
CA ILE A 153 -6.57 2.48 8.67
C ILE A 153 -5.34 3.22 8.10
N PHE A 154 -5.13 3.21 6.77
CA PHE A 154 -4.08 4.01 6.14
C PHE A 154 -4.21 5.50 6.47
N ASN A 155 -5.42 6.05 6.43
CA ASN A 155 -5.68 7.45 6.78
C ASN A 155 -5.50 7.77 8.27
N GLU A 156 -5.65 6.80 9.16
CA GLU A 156 -5.40 6.95 10.60
C GLU A 156 -3.90 6.97 10.94
N HIS A 157 -3.07 6.32 10.11
CA HIS A 157 -1.62 6.15 10.32
C HIS A 157 -0.73 6.90 9.34
N ILE A 158 -1.22 8.00 8.77
CA ILE A 158 -0.51 8.83 7.78
C ILE A 158 0.91 9.20 8.25
N TYR A 159 1.03 9.77 9.45
CA TYR A 159 2.31 10.29 9.94
C TYR A 159 3.31 9.19 10.32
N ASP A 160 2.81 8.01 10.64
CA ASP A 160 3.65 6.89 11.04
C ASP A 160 4.26 6.18 9.81
N CYS A 161 3.49 6.06 8.72
CA CYS A 161 3.80 5.12 7.65
C CYS A 161 3.98 5.75 6.26
N PHE A 162 3.48 6.99 6.01
CA PHE A 162 3.58 7.60 4.68
C PHE A 162 4.97 8.15 4.42
N ASP A 163 5.38 8.09 3.15
CA ASP A 163 6.62 8.68 2.65
C ASP A 163 6.57 10.22 2.64
N GLU A 164 7.70 10.84 2.33
CA GLU A 164 7.82 12.31 2.33
C GLU A 164 6.92 12.97 1.27
N GLU A 165 6.71 12.32 0.12
CA GLU A 165 5.89 12.85 -0.98
C GLU A 165 4.41 12.85 -0.58
N ALA A 166 3.92 11.76 -0.02
CA ALA A 166 2.55 11.67 0.48
C ALA A 166 2.31 12.62 1.66
N LEU A 167 3.27 12.76 2.57
CA LEU A 167 3.22 13.73 3.67
C LEU A 167 3.22 15.18 3.15
N ALA A 168 3.94 15.49 2.09
CA ALA A 168 3.92 16.82 1.48
C ALA A 168 2.52 17.17 0.91
N LEU A 169 1.77 16.20 0.41
CA LEU A 169 0.37 16.39 0.00
C LEU A 169 -0.52 16.68 1.21
N VAL A 170 -0.39 15.88 2.27
CA VAL A 170 -1.15 16.06 3.52
C VAL A 170 -0.93 17.44 4.12
N ASN A 171 0.31 17.91 4.13
CA ASN A 171 0.68 19.24 4.62
C ASN A 171 0.08 20.39 3.78
N LYS A 172 -0.28 20.12 2.53
CA LYS A 172 -1.04 21.03 1.65
C LYS A 172 -2.56 20.90 1.80
N GLY A 173 -3.04 20.05 2.71
CA GLY A 173 -4.47 19.76 2.90
C GLY A 173 -5.05 18.80 1.87
N ILE A 174 -4.21 18.09 1.12
CA ILE A 174 -4.62 17.10 0.12
C ILE A 174 -4.53 15.70 0.74
N ASN A 175 -5.63 14.97 0.76
CA ASN A 175 -5.59 13.57 1.16
C ASN A 175 -5.05 12.71 -0.01
N PRO A 176 -3.97 11.94 0.17
CA PRO A 176 -3.37 11.14 -0.91
C PRO A 176 -4.27 10.03 -1.48
N LEU A 177 -5.25 9.57 -0.72
CA LEU A 177 -6.12 8.44 -1.06
C LEU A 177 -7.57 8.83 -1.36
N MET A 178 -7.94 10.11 -1.14
CA MET A 178 -9.30 10.59 -1.30
C MET A 178 -9.34 11.72 -2.33
N PHE A 179 -10.30 11.66 -3.25
CA PHE A 179 -10.44 12.65 -4.32
C PHE A 179 -11.90 12.73 -4.81
N PRO A 180 -12.30 13.81 -5.49
CA PRO A 180 -13.64 13.92 -6.04
C PRO A 180 -13.98 12.79 -7.01
N GLY A 181 -15.17 12.20 -6.85
CA GLY A 181 -15.63 11.08 -7.68
C GLY A 181 -15.23 9.69 -7.18
N LEU A 182 -14.46 9.59 -6.09
CA LEU A 182 -14.24 8.31 -5.40
C LEU A 182 -15.52 7.88 -4.68
N LYS A 183 -15.89 6.62 -4.88
CA LYS A 183 -17.05 5.96 -4.26
C LYS A 183 -16.63 4.60 -3.72
N THR A 184 -17.27 4.19 -2.64
CA THR A 184 -17.01 2.91 -1.99
C THR A 184 -18.29 2.09 -1.96
N SER A 185 -18.21 0.79 -2.22
CA SER A 185 -19.29 -0.15 -1.94
C SER A 185 -19.04 -0.84 -0.61
N ILE A 186 -20.09 -0.91 0.23
CA ILE A 186 -20.04 -1.54 1.55
C ILE A 186 -20.88 -2.80 1.54
N THR A 187 -22.00 -2.76 0.84
CA THR A 187 -22.97 -3.86 0.77
C THR A 187 -22.94 -4.54 -0.61
N SER A 188 -23.49 -5.76 -0.66
CA SER A 188 -23.69 -6.46 -1.94
C SER A 188 -24.62 -5.70 -2.90
N ASP A 189 -25.55 -4.90 -2.37
CA ASP A 189 -26.44 -4.12 -3.23
C ASP A 189 -25.73 -2.87 -3.78
N ASP A 190 -24.82 -2.25 -3.03
CA ASP A 190 -23.94 -1.20 -3.56
C ASP A 190 -23.08 -1.73 -4.72
N SER A 191 -22.49 -2.92 -4.54
CA SER A 191 -21.70 -3.59 -5.58
C SER A 191 -22.51 -3.87 -6.84
N LYS A 192 -23.73 -4.41 -6.69
CA LYS A 192 -24.65 -4.61 -7.83
C LYS A 192 -25.05 -3.32 -8.52
N ALA A 193 -25.21 -2.22 -7.76
CA ALA A 193 -25.59 -0.92 -8.30
C ALA A 193 -24.54 -0.35 -9.27
N ILE A 194 -23.25 -0.71 -9.13
CA ILE A 194 -22.18 -0.31 -10.04
C ILE A 194 -22.46 -0.78 -11.48
N ASN A 195 -23.09 -1.94 -11.65
CA ASN A 195 -23.42 -2.49 -12.97
C ASN A 195 -24.48 -1.68 -13.74
N PHE A 196 -25.31 -0.90 -13.03
CA PHE A 196 -26.33 -0.05 -13.63
C PHE A 196 -25.86 1.39 -13.88
N ASP A 197 -24.65 1.74 -13.47
CA ASP A 197 -24.02 3.01 -13.80
C ASP A 197 -23.48 2.92 -15.24
N GLU A 198 -24.10 3.63 -16.18
CA GLU A 198 -23.74 3.61 -17.60
C GLU A 198 -22.54 4.51 -17.95
N ASP A 199 -22.11 5.39 -17.01
CA ASP A 199 -20.96 6.26 -17.23
C ASP A 199 -19.65 5.47 -17.29
N CYS A 200 -18.70 5.97 -18.08
CA CYS A 200 -17.32 5.47 -18.04
C CYS A 200 -16.72 5.62 -16.62
N LYS A 201 -16.15 4.56 -16.10
CA LYS A 201 -15.65 4.51 -14.71
C LYS A 201 -14.47 3.58 -14.52
N VAL A 202 -13.75 3.77 -13.44
CA VAL A 202 -12.75 2.83 -12.95
C VAL A 202 -13.35 2.07 -11.78
N ILE A 203 -13.19 0.75 -11.77
CA ILE A 203 -13.64 -0.13 -10.68
C ILE A 203 -12.40 -0.86 -10.16
N ILE A 204 -12.05 -0.61 -8.91
CA ILE A 204 -11.01 -1.36 -8.18
C ILE A 204 -11.72 -2.42 -7.38
N SER A 205 -11.52 -3.68 -7.74
CA SER A 205 -12.15 -4.82 -7.07
C SER A 205 -11.08 -5.63 -6.36
N ALA A 206 -11.23 -5.75 -5.04
CA ALA A 206 -10.34 -6.58 -4.26
C ALA A 206 -10.82 -8.03 -4.33
N SER A 207 -10.42 -8.71 -5.37
CA SER A 207 -10.57 -10.15 -5.42
C SER A 207 -9.29 -10.82 -4.95
N GLY A 208 -9.42 -11.73 -4.05
CA GLY A 208 -8.27 -12.45 -3.49
C GLY A 208 -7.50 -13.26 -4.51
N MET A 209 -8.19 -13.79 -5.49
CA MET A 209 -7.61 -14.49 -6.65
C MET A 209 -8.66 -14.49 -7.76
N CYS A 210 -8.36 -13.81 -8.84
CA CYS A 210 -9.14 -13.89 -10.07
C CYS A 210 -8.68 -15.09 -10.89
#